data_b4da5b5bc0c2ebaded3e7fac9f637e00
#
_entry.id   b4da5b5bc0c2ebaded3e7fac9f637e00
#
_cell.length_a   1.000
_cell.length_b   1.000
_cell.length_c   1.000
_cell.angle_alpha   90.00
_cell.angle_beta   90.00
_cell.angle_gamma   90.00
#
_symmetry.space_group_name_H-M   'P 1'
#
loop_
_entity.id
_entity.type
_entity.pdbx_description
1 polymer ?
#
loop_
_entity_poly.entity_id
_entity_poly.type
_entity_poly.pdbx_seq_one_letter_code
_entity_poly.pdbx_strand_id
1 'polypeptide(L)'
;FLREEALQAARQSIEGVRQVSNIVLAMKEFSHPASKEMGPVDLNRVLERSAVVCKSEWKHVAEIAFELDESLPEVVGLEGALNQVALNMIVNAAHAVADKGTGMGKITVRTKREDDKVRLEISDTGTGIPAHIRDRIFEPFFTTKDVGRGTGQGLALAHDIVVNKHHGQIRVKSTEGEGTTFIITLPIDAQDRKAA
;
A
#
# COMPACT_ATOMS: atom_id res chain seq x y z
N PHE A 1 23.66 -33.73 0.94
CA PHE A 1 22.40 -34.04 1.68
C PHE A 1 22.31 -33.22 2.97
N LEU A 2 23.09 -33.52 4.04
CA LEU A 2 23.04 -32.81 5.34
C LEU A 2 23.29 -31.30 5.25
N ARG A 3 24.15 -30.84 4.34
CA ARG A 3 24.47 -29.41 4.15
C ARG A 3 23.32 -28.66 3.46
N GLU A 4 22.61 -29.32 2.57
CA GLU A 4 21.44 -28.73 1.88
C GLU A 4 20.24 -28.65 2.83
N GLU A 5 20.00 -29.69 3.64
CA GLU A 5 18.95 -29.66 4.67
C GLU A 5 19.21 -28.57 5.72
N ALA A 6 20.47 -28.41 6.18
CA ALA A 6 20.83 -27.35 7.10
C ALA A 6 20.62 -25.94 6.51
N LEU A 7 20.95 -25.74 5.22
CA LEU A 7 20.70 -24.50 4.52
C LEU A 7 19.20 -24.23 4.35
N GLN A 8 18.42 -25.25 4.06
CA GLN A 8 16.96 -25.12 3.92
C GLN A 8 16.29 -24.82 5.27
N ALA A 9 16.71 -25.49 6.35
CA ALA A 9 16.24 -25.21 7.70
C ALA A 9 16.60 -23.78 8.15
N ALA A 10 17.82 -23.30 7.84
CA ALA A 10 18.24 -21.94 8.13
C ALA A 10 17.39 -20.90 7.35
N ARG A 11 17.10 -21.14 6.06
CA ARG A 11 16.22 -20.29 5.27
C ARG A 11 14.80 -20.23 5.83
N GLN A 12 14.22 -21.36 6.20
CA GLN A 12 12.89 -21.43 6.82
C GLN A 12 12.87 -20.70 8.18
N SER A 13 13.93 -20.82 8.98
CA SER A 13 14.04 -20.11 10.25
C SER A 13 14.12 -18.58 10.05
N ILE A 14 14.89 -18.11 9.07
CA ILE A 14 14.99 -16.69 8.71
C ILE A 14 13.64 -16.17 8.22
N GLU A 15 12.93 -16.94 7.41
CA GLU A 15 11.58 -16.61 6.92
C GLU A 15 10.58 -16.49 8.08
N GLY A 16 10.60 -17.46 9.02
CA GLY A 16 9.78 -17.42 10.24
C GLY A 16 10.08 -16.21 11.13
N VAL A 17 11.34 -15.86 11.32
CA VAL A 17 11.74 -14.67 12.08
C VAL A 17 11.27 -13.39 11.37
N ARG A 18 11.37 -13.30 10.05
CA ARG A 18 10.83 -12.17 9.26
C ARG A 18 9.32 -12.05 9.41
N GLN A 19 8.61 -13.17 9.38
CA GLN A 19 7.15 -13.18 9.56
C GLN A 19 6.75 -12.70 10.96
N VAL A 20 7.41 -13.15 12.01
CA VAL A 20 7.19 -12.68 13.38
C VAL A 20 7.54 -11.19 13.49
N SER A 21 8.64 -10.75 12.89
CA SER A 21 9.04 -9.34 12.86
C SER A 21 7.98 -8.47 12.16
N ASN A 22 7.42 -8.93 11.04
CA ASN A 22 6.36 -8.22 10.33
C ASN A 22 5.06 -8.15 11.14
N ILE A 23 4.70 -9.23 11.85
CA ILE A 23 3.53 -9.24 12.75
C ILE A 23 3.76 -8.27 13.92
N VAL A 24 4.95 -8.28 14.52
CA VAL A 24 5.30 -7.37 15.63
C VAL A 24 5.33 -5.92 15.15
N LEU A 25 5.86 -5.65 13.95
CA LEU A 25 5.80 -4.31 13.34
C LEU A 25 4.37 -3.88 13.09
N ALA A 26 3.53 -4.73 12.51
CA ALA A 26 2.11 -4.45 12.32
C ALA A 26 1.40 -4.20 13.66
N MET A 27 1.64 -5.01 14.68
CA MET A 27 1.10 -4.79 16.05
C MET A 27 1.64 -3.50 16.67
N LYS A 28 2.91 -3.17 16.46
CA LYS A 28 3.53 -1.92 16.93
C LYS A 28 2.93 -0.71 16.23
N GLU A 29 2.63 -0.80 14.94
CA GLU A 29 1.95 0.23 14.15
C GLU A 29 0.50 0.44 14.62
N PHE A 30 -0.20 -0.62 14.99
CA PHE A 30 -1.48 -0.53 15.70
C PHE A 30 -1.35 0.10 17.10
N SER A 31 -0.19 -0.04 17.75
CA SER A 31 0.05 0.37 19.14
C SER A 31 0.79 1.70 19.31
N HIS A 32 1.47 2.20 18.27
CA HIS A 32 2.14 3.50 18.30
C HIS A 32 1.33 4.51 17.52
N PRO A 33 0.78 5.52 18.18
CA PRO A 33 0.23 6.66 17.47
C PRO A 33 1.41 7.51 16.94
N ALA A 34 1.76 7.35 15.67
CA ALA A 34 2.33 8.45 14.94
C ALA A 34 1.36 9.63 15.08
N SER A 35 1.82 10.78 15.44
CA SER A 35 1.09 11.95 15.93
C SER A 35 -0.44 11.74 16.00
N LYS A 36 -1.01 11.70 17.18
CA LYS A 36 -2.46 11.51 17.40
C LYS A 36 -3.29 12.70 16.90
N GLU A 37 -2.65 13.72 16.39
CA GLU A 37 -3.28 14.96 15.98
C GLU A 37 -3.35 15.05 14.47
N MET A 38 -4.55 15.31 13.96
CA MET A 38 -4.78 15.64 12.58
C MET A 38 -4.13 16.97 12.28
N GLY A 39 -3.37 17.06 11.21
CA GLY A 39 -2.69 18.26 10.77
C GLY A 39 -2.63 18.36 9.24
N PRO A 40 -2.10 19.46 8.70
CA PRO A 40 -1.89 19.59 7.26
C PRO A 40 -0.83 18.58 6.81
N VAL A 41 -1.13 17.85 5.73
CA VAL A 41 -0.28 16.82 5.15
C VAL A 41 -0.12 17.06 3.65
N ASP A 42 1.13 17.20 3.22
CA ASP A 42 1.52 17.19 1.82
C ASP A 42 1.58 15.75 1.30
N LEU A 43 0.56 15.34 0.55
CA LEU A 43 0.46 13.98 0.02
C LEU A 43 1.53 13.66 -1.02
N ASN A 44 1.97 14.62 -1.82
CA ASN A 44 3.04 14.40 -2.79
C ASN A 44 4.32 13.98 -2.07
N ARG A 45 4.67 14.71 -1.02
CA ARG A 45 5.83 14.42 -0.19
C ARG A 45 5.73 13.08 0.56
N VAL A 46 4.53 12.72 1.03
CA VAL A 46 4.25 11.40 1.63
C VAL A 46 4.56 10.28 0.63
N LEU A 47 4.07 10.40 -0.60
CA LEU A 47 4.25 9.40 -1.65
C LEU A 47 5.72 9.22 -2.06
N GLU A 48 6.41 10.33 -2.32
CA GLU A 48 7.82 10.31 -2.69
C GLU A 48 8.69 9.67 -1.59
N ARG A 49 8.49 10.09 -0.32
CA ARG A 49 9.21 9.51 0.82
C ARG A 49 8.92 8.03 0.99
N SER A 50 7.66 7.62 0.89
CA SER A 50 7.28 6.22 1.01
C SER A 50 7.93 5.36 -0.07
N ALA A 51 7.99 5.85 -1.32
CA ALA A 51 8.67 5.13 -2.39
C ALA A 51 10.17 4.98 -2.14
N VAL A 52 10.83 6.00 -1.56
CA VAL A 52 12.24 5.91 -1.17
C VAL A 52 12.44 4.87 -0.07
N VAL A 53 11.57 4.86 0.95
CA VAL A 53 11.66 3.91 2.08
C VAL A 53 11.52 2.47 1.61
N CYS A 54 10.57 2.17 0.71
CA CYS A 54 10.37 0.82 0.18
C CYS A 54 11.14 0.53 -1.13
N LYS A 55 12.22 1.28 -1.41
CA LYS A 55 13.00 1.13 -2.65
C LYS A 55 13.55 -0.27 -2.86
N SER A 56 13.88 -1.00 -1.78
CA SER A 56 14.33 -2.39 -1.85
C SER A 56 13.29 -3.33 -2.47
N GLU A 57 12.01 -3.05 -2.28
CA GLU A 57 10.92 -3.91 -2.73
C GLU A 57 10.67 -3.77 -4.24
N TRP A 58 10.82 -2.57 -4.81
CA TRP A 58 10.44 -2.32 -6.20
C TRP A 58 11.60 -2.15 -7.18
N LYS A 59 12.79 -1.69 -6.77
CA LYS A 59 13.89 -1.30 -7.68
C LYS A 59 14.40 -2.39 -8.63
N HIS A 60 14.16 -3.66 -8.31
CA HIS A 60 14.60 -4.81 -9.11
C HIS A 60 13.48 -5.43 -9.94
N VAL A 61 12.24 -5.00 -9.74
CA VAL A 61 11.05 -5.60 -10.37
C VAL A 61 10.23 -4.59 -11.19
N ALA A 62 10.33 -3.29 -10.87
CA ALA A 62 9.56 -2.25 -11.53
C ALA A 62 10.33 -0.94 -11.64
N GLU A 63 9.92 -0.10 -12.60
CA GLU A 63 10.19 1.33 -12.62
C GLU A 63 9.03 2.07 -11.98
N ILE A 64 9.32 3.07 -11.12
CA ILE A 64 8.29 3.93 -10.54
C ILE A 64 8.27 5.28 -11.26
N ALA A 65 7.10 5.69 -11.71
CA ALA A 65 6.85 6.99 -12.35
C ALA A 65 5.90 7.82 -11.48
N PHE A 66 6.25 9.08 -11.25
CA PHE A 66 5.42 10.03 -10.55
C PHE A 66 4.79 11.00 -11.52
N GLU A 67 3.48 11.13 -11.48
CA GLU A 67 2.66 12.09 -12.22
C GLU A 67 1.85 12.90 -11.19
N LEU A 68 2.56 13.75 -10.45
CA LEU A 68 2.03 14.47 -9.31
C LEU A 68 1.53 15.86 -9.72
N ASP A 69 0.37 16.27 -9.20
CA ASP A 69 -0.13 17.62 -9.32
C ASP A 69 0.67 18.55 -8.40
N GLU A 70 1.50 19.43 -8.98
CA GLU A 70 2.33 20.38 -8.21
C GLU A 70 1.50 21.38 -7.42
N SER A 71 0.24 21.61 -7.82
CA SER A 71 -0.69 22.50 -7.14
C SER A 71 -1.60 21.82 -6.13
N LEU A 72 -1.30 20.56 -5.79
CA LEU A 72 -2.11 19.76 -4.88
C LEU A 72 -2.19 20.43 -3.51
N PRO A 73 -3.38 20.73 -2.96
CA PRO A 73 -3.50 21.26 -1.61
C PRO A 73 -3.13 20.22 -0.56
N GLU A 74 -2.65 20.67 0.58
CA GLU A 74 -2.52 19.83 1.77
C GLU A 74 -3.88 19.31 2.21
N VAL A 75 -3.92 18.08 2.68
CA VAL A 75 -5.12 17.49 3.28
C VAL A 75 -4.98 17.46 4.80
N VAL A 76 -6.08 17.61 5.52
CA VAL A 76 -6.06 17.43 6.97
C VAL A 76 -6.01 15.94 7.27
N GLY A 77 -4.95 15.45 7.91
CA GLY A 77 -4.77 14.02 8.13
C GLY A 77 -3.74 13.66 9.18
N LEU A 78 -3.57 12.37 9.37
CA LEU A 78 -2.53 11.74 10.19
C LEU A 78 -1.37 11.35 9.26
N GLU A 79 -0.30 12.16 9.19
CA GLU A 79 0.81 11.95 8.24
C GLU A 79 1.38 10.53 8.34
N GLY A 80 1.63 10.02 9.54
CA GLY A 80 2.16 8.66 9.73
C GLY A 80 1.22 7.57 9.22
N ALA A 81 -0.10 7.75 9.37
CA ALA A 81 -1.08 6.80 8.86
C ALA A 81 -1.15 6.85 7.31
N LEU A 82 -1.08 8.03 6.72
CA LEU A 82 -1.04 8.20 5.27
C LEU A 82 0.26 7.67 4.65
N ASN A 83 1.41 7.82 5.32
CA ASN A 83 2.65 7.14 4.95
C ASN A 83 2.46 5.63 4.91
N GLN A 84 1.78 5.03 5.89
CA GLN A 84 1.51 3.60 5.94
C GLN A 84 0.61 3.15 4.77
N VAL A 85 -0.41 3.93 4.41
CA VAL A 85 -1.22 3.67 3.22
C VAL A 85 -0.35 3.65 1.96
N ALA A 86 0.48 4.68 1.75
CA ALA A 86 1.36 4.78 0.60
C ALA A 86 2.34 3.59 0.50
N LEU A 87 2.99 3.24 1.63
CA LEU A 87 3.88 2.08 1.71
C LEU A 87 3.17 0.78 1.32
N ASN A 88 2.00 0.51 1.91
CA ASN A 88 1.24 -0.71 1.65
C ASN A 88 0.83 -0.82 0.17
N MET A 89 0.43 0.29 -0.45
CA MET A 89 0.04 0.31 -1.86
C MET A 89 1.25 0.07 -2.79
N ILE A 90 2.38 0.76 -2.56
CA ILE A 90 3.58 0.63 -3.40
C ILE A 90 4.20 -0.77 -3.26
N VAL A 91 4.28 -1.32 -2.05
CA VAL A 91 4.79 -2.68 -1.80
C VAL A 91 3.87 -3.73 -2.44
N ASN A 92 2.55 -3.57 -2.35
CA ASN A 92 1.62 -4.48 -3.01
C ASN A 92 1.76 -4.44 -4.53
N ALA A 93 1.93 -3.26 -5.13
CA ALA A 93 2.18 -3.08 -6.55
C ALA A 93 3.49 -3.76 -6.98
N ALA A 94 4.57 -3.57 -6.21
CA ALA A 94 5.86 -4.21 -6.47
C ALA A 94 5.76 -5.75 -6.44
N HIS A 95 5.07 -6.30 -5.44
CA HIS A 95 4.83 -7.74 -5.36
C HIS A 95 4.02 -8.27 -6.53
N ALA A 96 2.94 -7.58 -6.94
CA ALA A 96 2.12 -7.98 -8.08
C ALA A 96 2.91 -8.00 -9.39
N VAL A 97 3.82 -7.04 -9.58
CA VAL A 97 4.73 -7.00 -10.74
C VAL A 97 5.74 -8.16 -10.65
N ALA A 98 6.34 -8.39 -9.49
CA ALA A 98 7.28 -9.50 -9.30
C ALA A 98 6.64 -10.87 -9.57
N ASP A 99 5.42 -11.08 -9.06
CA ASP A 99 4.68 -12.35 -9.21
C ASP A 99 4.25 -12.61 -10.66
N LYS A 100 4.15 -11.57 -11.51
CA LYS A 100 3.88 -11.72 -12.95
C LYS A 100 5.05 -12.33 -13.70
N GLY A 101 6.29 -12.06 -13.29
CA GLY A 101 7.49 -12.70 -13.82
C GLY A 101 7.83 -12.33 -15.27
N THR A 102 7.26 -11.28 -15.84
CA THR A 102 7.46 -10.86 -17.25
C THR A 102 8.60 -9.86 -17.44
N GLY A 103 9.51 -9.73 -16.46
CA GLY A 103 10.60 -8.75 -16.48
C GLY A 103 10.25 -7.47 -15.70
N MET A 104 10.92 -6.37 -16.06
CA MET A 104 10.73 -5.07 -15.42
C MET A 104 9.34 -4.51 -15.74
N GLY A 105 8.53 -4.32 -14.68
CA GLY A 105 7.21 -3.70 -14.84
C GLY A 105 7.21 -2.21 -14.53
N LYS A 106 6.02 -1.64 -14.38
CA LYS A 106 5.84 -0.22 -14.08
C LYS A 106 4.87 -0.03 -12.92
N ILE A 107 5.23 0.89 -12.02
CA ILE A 107 4.34 1.43 -11.00
C ILE A 107 4.17 2.92 -11.31
N THR A 108 2.93 3.40 -11.42
CA THR A 108 2.65 4.82 -11.67
C THR A 108 1.88 5.38 -10.48
N VAL A 109 2.40 6.45 -9.90
CA VAL A 109 1.80 7.18 -8.79
C VAL A 109 1.29 8.51 -9.31
N ARG A 110 -0.02 8.76 -9.19
CA ARG A 110 -0.65 10.01 -9.64
C ARG A 110 -1.37 10.68 -8.50
N THR A 111 -1.32 12.00 -8.50
CA THR A 111 -2.18 12.82 -7.66
C THR A 111 -2.91 13.85 -8.50
N LYS A 112 -4.13 14.19 -8.08
CA LYS A 112 -4.94 15.20 -8.75
C LYS A 112 -5.92 15.81 -7.75
N ARG A 113 -6.13 17.12 -7.85
CA ARG A 113 -7.24 17.78 -7.17
C ARG A 113 -8.55 17.49 -7.90
N GLU A 114 -9.60 17.12 -7.19
CA GLU A 114 -10.97 16.94 -7.68
C GLU A 114 -11.93 17.72 -6.75
N ASP A 115 -12.24 18.95 -7.11
CA ASP A 115 -13.08 19.87 -6.33
C ASP A 115 -12.59 20.05 -4.88
N ASP A 116 -13.35 19.52 -3.92
CA ASP A 116 -13.13 19.52 -2.47
C ASP A 116 -12.28 18.31 -1.99
N LYS A 117 -11.81 17.48 -2.92
CA LYS A 117 -11.07 16.24 -2.63
C LYS A 117 -9.73 16.20 -3.35
N VAL A 118 -8.86 15.40 -2.81
CA VAL A 118 -7.64 14.96 -3.49
C VAL A 118 -7.82 13.49 -3.89
N ARG A 119 -7.48 13.21 -5.14
CA ARG A 119 -7.40 11.86 -5.68
C ARG A 119 -5.95 11.41 -5.79
N LEU A 120 -5.68 10.24 -5.24
CA LEU A 120 -4.43 9.52 -5.36
C LEU A 120 -4.68 8.22 -6.13
N GLU A 121 -3.83 7.92 -7.11
CA GLU A 121 -3.84 6.65 -7.83
C GLU A 121 -2.48 5.99 -7.75
N ILE A 122 -2.47 4.68 -7.47
CA ILE A 122 -1.28 3.84 -7.58
C ILE A 122 -1.63 2.69 -8.51
N SER A 123 -0.99 2.69 -9.67
CA SER A 123 -1.23 1.71 -10.74
C SER A 123 0.00 0.84 -10.94
N ASP A 124 -0.20 -0.45 -11.14
CA ASP A 124 0.85 -1.42 -11.47
C ASP A 124 0.52 -2.19 -12.75
N THR A 125 1.54 -2.77 -13.37
CA THR A 125 1.43 -3.66 -14.52
C THR A 125 1.58 -5.13 -14.11
N GLY A 126 1.22 -5.46 -12.88
CA GLY A 126 1.38 -6.79 -12.29
C GLY A 126 0.36 -7.83 -12.75
N THR A 127 0.14 -8.83 -11.91
CA THR A 127 -0.80 -9.95 -12.18
C THR A 127 -2.26 -9.54 -12.23
N GLY A 128 -2.61 -8.37 -11.71
CA GLY A 128 -4.01 -8.00 -11.51
C GLY A 128 -4.70 -8.82 -10.41
N ILE A 129 -5.99 -8.56 -10.21
CA ILE A 129 -6.82 -9.18 -9.19
C ILE A 129 -8.03 -9.84 -9.86
N PRO A 130 -8.22 -11.16 -9.73
CA PRO A 130 -9.39 -11.86 -10.24
C PRO A 130 -10.70 -11.27 -9.71
N ALA A 131 -11.73 -11.23 -10.56
CA ALA A 131 -13.00 -10.58 -10.25
C ALA A 131 -13.66 -11.15 -8.97
N HIS A 132 -13.58 -12.47 -8.80
CA HIS A 132 -14.25 -13.18 -7.71
C HIS A 132 -13.69 -12.93 -6.31
N ILE A 133 -12.50 -12.30 -6.19
CA ILE A 133 -11.90 -11.95 -4.90
C ILE A 133 -11.86 -10.44 -4.63
N ARG A 134 -12.24 -9.58 -5.59
CA ARG A 134 -12.07 -8.12 -5.46
C ARG A 134 -12.78 -7.52 -4.25
N ASP A 135 -13.95 -8.03 -3.92
CA ASP A 135 -14.72 -7.53 -2.78
C ASP A 135 -14.10 -7.94 -1.43
N ARG A 136 -13.24 -8.97 -1.45
CA ARG A 136 -12.62 -9.54 -0.26
C ARG A 136 -11.23 -9.03 0.05
N ILE A 137 -10.58 -8.33 -0.87
CA ILE A 137 -9.18 -7.89 -0.71
C ILE A 137 -8.96 -6.95 0.47
N PHE A 138 -10.01 -6.30 0.96
CA PHE A 138 -9.98 -5.43 2.13
C PHE A 138 -10.37 -6.14 3.43
N GLU A 139 -10.73 -7.43 3.38
CA GLU A 139 -11.01 -8.22 4.59
C GLU A 139 -9.69 -8.44 5.37
N PRO A 140 -9.71 -8.28 6.69
CA PRO A 140 -8.54 -8.59 7.52
C PRO A 140 -8.06 -10.03 7.32
N PHE A 141 -6.74 -10.20 7.21
CA PHE A 141 -6.07 -11.50 7.01
C PHE A 141 -6.33 -12.19 5.66
N PHE A 142 -7.09 -11.57 4.75
CA PHE A 142 -7.27 -12.10 3.41
C PHE A 142 -5.97 -11.92 2.60
N THR A 143 -5.45 -13.02 2.06
CA THR A 143 -4.28 -13.03 1.18
C THR A 143 -4.36 -14.17 0.19
N THR A 144 -3.90 -13.93 -1.04
CA THR A 144 -3.70 -14.95 -2.08
C THR A 144 -2.24 -15.38 -2.19
N LYS A 145 -1.35 -14.78 -1.38
CA LYS A 145 0.07 -15.09 -1.36
C LYS A 145 0.34 -16.31 -0.50
N ASP A 146 1.42 -17.04 -0.81
CA ASP A 146 1.87 -18.17 -0.03
C ASP A 146 2.11 -17.81 1.44
N VAL A 147 2.01 -18.81 2.29
CA VAL A 147 2.27 -18.69 3.73
C VAL A 147 3.65 -18.07 3.95
N GLY A 148 3.70 -16.94 4.66
CA GLY A 148 4.94 -16.19 4.94
C GLY A 148 5.20 -15.01 4.01
N ARG A 149 4.59 -14.89 2.83
CA ARG A 149 4.80 -13.78 1.88
C ARG A 149 3.77 -12.67 1.97
N GLY A 150 2.68 -12.87 2.68
CA GLY A 150 1.64 -11.86 2.88
C GLY A 150 0.94 -12.00 4.22
N THR A 151 0.82 -10.92 4.97
CA THR A 151 0.11 -10.90 6.26
C THR A 151 -1.41 -10.78 6.09
N GLY A 152 -1.89 -10.41 4.89
CA GLY A 152 -3.30 -10.10 4.64
C GLY A 152 -3.81 -8.86 5.39
N GLN A 153 -2.92 -8.06 5.99
CA GLN A 153 -3.32 -6.90 6.81
C GLN A 153 -3.15 -5.56 6.10
N GLY A 154 -2.24 -5.47 5.11
CA GLY A 154 -1.88 -4.20 4.49
C GLY A 154 -3.04 -3.45 3.84
N LEU A 155 -3.89 -4.15 3.06
CA LEU A 155 -5.05 -3.55 2.41
C LEU A 155 -6.18 -3.26 3.39
N ALA A 156 -6.41 -4.13 4.39
CA ALA A 156 -7.38 -3.89 5.45
C ALA A 156 -7.03 -2.66 6.28
N LEU A 157 -5.75 -2.51 6.64
CA LEU A 157 -5.25 -1.34 7.36
C LEU A 157 -5.36 -0.06 6.52
N ALA A 158 -5.01 -0.12 5.23
CA ALA A 158 -5.15 1.01 4.33
C ALA A 158 -6.62 1.44 4.19
N HIS A 159 -7.55 0.49 4.12
CA HIS A 159 -8.98 0.76 4.11
C HIS A 159 -9.44 1.44 5.41
N ASP A 160 -9.06 0.92 6.57
CA ASP A 160 -9.38 1.52 7.86
C ASP A 160 -8.86 2.96 7.98
N ILE A 161 -7.60 3.18 7.57
CA ILE A 161 -7.01 4.52 7.60
C ILE A 161 -7.75 5.48 6.67
N VAL A 162 -8.01 5.08 5.44
CA VAL A 162 -8.64 5.95 4.44
C VAL A 162 -10.11 6.22 4.79
N VAL A 163 -10.88 5.17 5.09
CA VAL A 163 -12.33 5.28 5.26
C VAL A 163 -12.70 5.74 6.66
N ASN A 164 -12.20 5.05 7.70
CA ASN A 164 -12.64 5.31 9.06
C ASN A 164 -11.92 6.49 9.70
N LYS A 165 -10.59 6.66 9.43
CA LYS A 165 -9.83 7.75 10.07
C LYS A 165 -9.85 9.05 9.27
N HIS A 166 -9.90 8.97 7.93
CA HIS A 166 -9.83 10.15 7.06
C HIS A 166 -11.13 10.45 6.31
N HIS A 167 -12.19 9.64 6.49
CA HIS A 167 -13.48 9.80 5.81
C HIS A 167 -13.39 9.86 4.28
N GLY A 168 -12.36 9.21 3.75
CA GLY A 168 -12.12 9.08 2.32
C GLY A 168 -12.78 7.84 1.73
N GLN A 169 -12.42 7.54 0.51
CA GLN A 169 -12.84 6.34 -0.20
C GLN A 169 -11.63 5.64 -0.80
N ILE A 170 -11.66 4.32 -0.84
CA ILE A 170 -10.70 3.50 -1.57
C ILE A 170 -11.46 2.62 -2.56
N ARG A 171 -11.02 2.61 -3.81
CA ARG A 171 -11.59 1.79 -4.89
C ARG A 171 -10.47 1.07 -5.61
N VAL A 172 -10.81 -0.05 -6.24
CA VAL A 172 -9.90 -0.83 -7.06
C VAL A 172 -10.45 -1.01 -8.46
N LYS A 173 -9.59 -0.79 -9.47
CA LYS A 173 -9.81 -1.21 -10.85
C LYS A 173 -8.71 -2.20 -11.19
N SER A 174 -9.07 -3.38 -11.65
CA SER A 174 -8.09 -4.41 -11.95
C SER A 174 -8.60 -5.36 -13.04
N THR A 175 -7.69 -5.76 -13.91
CA THR A 175 -7.89 -6.83 -14.89
C THR A 175 -6.81 -7.88 -14.65
N GLU A 176 -7.23 -9.12 -14.49
CA GLU A 176 -6.30 -10.24 -14.33
C GLU A 176 -5.36 -10.34 -15.52
N GLY A 177 -4.06 -10.46 -15.26
CA GLY A 177 -3.00 -10.47 -16.27
C GLY A 177 -2.56 -9.09 -16.78
N GLU A 178 -3.29 -8.00 -16.52
CA GLU A 178 -2.94 -6.65 -17.00
C GLU A 178 -2.34 -5.77 -15.89
N GLY A 179 -2.95 -5.80 -14.69
CA GLY A 179 -2.49 -5.03 -13.53
C GLY A 179 -3.63 -4.49 -12.69
N THR A 180 -3.28 -3.63 -11.72
CA THR A 180 -4.20 -3.06 -10.75
C THR A 180 -4.00 -1.56 -10.63
N THR A 181 -5.10 -0.82 -10.41
CA THR A 181 -5.10 0.58 -10.01
C THR A 181 -5.91 0.73 -8.73
N PHE A 182 -5.26 1.10 -7.65
CA PHE A 182 -5.92 1.58 -6.45
C PHE A 182 -6.17 3.07 -6.56
N ILE A 183 -7.40 3.49 -6.26
CA ILE A 183 -7.86 4.88 -6.33
C ILE A 183 -8.33 5.26 -4.93
N ILE A 184 -7.67 6.24 -4.34
CA ILE A 184 -7.97 6.78 -3.02
C ILE A 184 -8.41 8.23 -3.19
N THR A 185 -9.52 8.59 -2.57
CA THR A 185 -9.97 9.98 -2.49
C THR A 185 -10.04 10.42 -1.04
N LEU A 186 -9.47 11.59 -0.74
CA LEU A 186 -9.45 12.17 0.61
C LEU A 186 -10.07 13.57 0.56
N PRO A 187 -10.90 13.96 1.53
CA PRO A 187 -11.37 15.33 1.64
C PRO A 187 -10.20 16.27 1.98
N ILE A 188 -10.19 17.48 1.40
CA ILE A 188 -9.17 18.49 1.67
C ILE A 188 -9.37 19.03 3.09
N ASP A 189 -10.58 19.39 3.46
CA ASP A 189 -10.91 20.00 4.75
C ASP A 189 -11.54 19.03 5.76
N ALA A 190 -11.33 19.33 7.04
CA ALA A 190 -11.94 18.57 8.14
C ALA A 190 -13.47 18.78 8.23
N GLN A 191 -14.03 19.82 7.63
CA GLN A 191 -15.45 20.17 7.76
C GLN A 191 -16.36 19.27 6.92
N ASP A 192 -15.88 18.72 5.82
CA ASP A 192 -16.64 17.79 4.97
C ASP A 192 -16.84 16.39 5.58
N ARG A 193 -16.26 16.15 6.76
CA ARG A 193 -16.35 14.87 7.49
C ARG A 193 -17.72 14.60 8.11
N LYS A 194 -18.64 15.60 8.14
CA LYS A 194 -19.97 15.48 8.79
C LYS A 194 -21.13 15.17 7.86
N ALA A 195 -20.90 15.10 6.55
CA ALA A 195 -21.96 14.99 5.54
C ALA A 195 -22.04 13.61 4.83
N ALA A 196 -21.35 12.58 5.32
CA ALA A 196 -21.38 11.24 4.75
C ALA A 196 -21.97 10.20 5.72
#